data_f07adda8d7dc4f922dba38aa42ee82e4
#
_entry.id   f07adda8d7dc4f922dba38aa42ee82e4
#
_cell.length_a   1.000
_cell.length_b   1.000
_cell.length_c   1.000
_cell.angle_alpha   90.00
_cell.angle_beta   90.00
_cell.angle_gamma   90.00
#
_symmetry.space_group_name_H-M   'P 1'
#
loop_
_entity.id
_entity.type
_entity.pdbx_description
1 polymer ?
#
loop_
_entity_poly.entity_id
_entity_poly.type
_entity_poly.pdbx_seq_one_letter_code
_entity_poly.pdbx_strand_id
1 'polypeptide(L)'
;MTPKQPHDITRDNAGNAIGQATANVKTATDARPAGTSYQLSADLLATRTTGQWHDGTGPATGITSIEIDSRKCCAGSLFIALPGATADGHEFIGAAAQNGAVAALVTKPDANIALPQLVVTDVAVALDALGTESRTAHAAAGGQLVGITGSVGKTGSKEMLAHLLRRTPDGTGCVANRASFNNHLGVPLTLSLLPDARSDTGVALAVQEMGMNAAGEISQLSRMARPDVAVITCIADSHAGFFPSLADIAAAKAEIFDGMSPDGIAILNRDDEFFDNLAACASAAGITRITTFGTHEQANFRLVSTTAVAAGQQITARLGDRDVEFILGMRSAHWAQNAMAVLAIIDALGLDAAESAQNLHNFNDLPGRGAMSTGRFAKLGITLIDDSYNAGPLSMQAALASLHSVAPQILVLSDMLELGDASAAAHTALAPPILALRPRVVITIGDEMARMASNLPCLAASHHHADTPAAAISILHKLVCDGDTIFIKGSLGSGAWRVARAVLDAFSEAGPETAGDTTSAT
;
A
#
# COMPACT_ATOMS: atom_id res chain seq x y z
N MET A 1 2.41 -47.17 1.91
CA MET A 1 2.65 -45.77 1.54
C MET A 1 1.66 -44.94 2.32
N THR A 2 2.07 -44.37 3.42
CA THR A 2 1.31 -43.50 4.31
C THR A 2 1.32 -42.08 3.72
N PRO A 3 0.21 -41.31 3.70
CA PRO A 3 0.22 -39.95 3.20
C PRO A 3 0.96 -39.03 4.16
N LYS A 4 1.89 -38.24 3.62
CA LYS A 4 2.58 -37.15 4.32
C LYS A 4 1.57 -36.08 4.74
N GLN A 5 1.58 -35.70 6.00
CA GLN A 5 0.89 -34.52 6.52
C GLN A 5 1.42 -33.24 5.84
N PRO A 6 0.57 -32.22 5.65
CA PRO A 6 1.03 -30.95 5.11
C PRO A 6 1.98 -30.28 6.10
N HIS A 7 3.15 -29.94 5.59
CA HIS A 7 4.16 -29.19 6.32
C HIS A 7 3.65 -27.79 6.65
N ASP A 8 3.80 -27.45 7.91
CA ASP A 8 3.72 -26.12 8.49
C ASP A 8 4.62 -25.16 7.66
N ILE A 9 4.01 -24.42 6.73
CA ILE A 9 4.74 -23.47 5.89
C ILE A 9 4.83 -22.15 6.67
N THR A 10 5.90 -22.05 7.40
CA THR A 10 6.67 -20.85 7.76
C THR A 10 5.96 -19.48 7.62
N ARG A 11 5.48 -19.01 8.76
CA ARG A 11 5.05 -17.65 9.10
C ARG A 11 6.16 -16.59 9.04
N ASP A 12 7.29 -16.79 8.35
CA ASP A 12 8.57 -16.33 8.89
C ASP A 12 9.30 -15.18 8.21
N ASN A 13 8.87 -14.52 7.16
CA ASN A 13 9.70 -13.41 6.66
C ASN A 13 9.02 -12.06 6.38
N ALA A 14 7.72 -12.01 6.24
CA ALA A 14 7.04 -10.74 5.91
C ALA A 14 6.88 -9.79 7.12
N GLY A 15 6.71 -10.34 8.33
CA GLY A 15 6.45 -9.53 9.52
C GLY A 15 7.61 -8.63 9.96
N ASN A 16 8.86 -9.08 9.77
CA ASN A 16 10.03 -8.35 10.24
C ASN A 16 10.49 -7.24 9.26
N ALA A 17 10.28 -7.41 7.95
CA ALA A 17 10.57 -6.38 6.96
C ALA A 17 9.56 -5.22 7.02
N ILE A 18 8.29 -5.52 7.28
CA ILE A 18 7.21 -4.53 7.38
C ILE A 18 7.36 -3.65 8.63
N GLY A 19 7.77 -4.22 9.77
CA GLY A 19 7.95 -3.48 11.02
C GLY A 19 9.05 -2.41 10.96
N GLN A 20 10.10 -2.60 10.17
CA GLN A 20 11.20 -1.62 10.04
C GLN A 20 10.95 -0.57 8.95
N ALA A 21 10.22 -0.92 7.88
CA ALA A 21 9.93 0.00 6.78
C ALA A 21 8.89 1.09 7.14
N THR A 22 7.99 0.80 8.10
CA THR A 22 6.90 1.72 8.46
C THR A 22 7.28 2.74 9.54
N ALA A 23 8.50 2.72 10.07
CA ALA A 23 8.86 3.48 11.27
C ALA A 23 8.83 5.01 11.11
N ASN A 24 8.82 5.58 9.89
CA ASN A 24 8.85 7.04 9.73
C ASN A 24 8.34 7.59 8.38
N VAL A 25 7.52 6.87 7.65
CA VAL A 25 6.78 7.50 6.57
C VAL A 25 5.54 8.14 7.20
N LYS A 26 5.50 9.45 7.32
CA LYS A 26 4.25 10.20 7.43
C LYS A 26 3.50 9.97 6.12
N THR A 27 2.88 8.79 5.99
CA THR A 27 1.92 8.58 4.92
C THR A 27 0.71 9.46 5.22
N ALA A 28 0.16 10.04 4.19
CA ALA A 28 -1.10 10.81 4.28
C ALA A 28 -2.26 9.99 4.91
N THR A 29 -2.02 8.71 5.20
CA THR A 29 -2.93 7.71 5.76
C THR A 29 -2.93 7.62 7.29
N ASP A 30 -2.13 8.43 8.03
CA ASP A 30 -2.30 8.54 9.48
C ASP A 30 -3.55 9.35 9.89
N ALA A 31 -4.30 9.83 8.93
CA ALA A 31 -5.44 10.67 9.19
C ALA A 31 -6.75 9.87 9.11
N ARG A 32 -7.30 9.54 10.26
CA ARG A 32 -8.75 9.57 10.38
C ARG A 32 -9.22 10.97 9.97
N PRO A 33 -10.39 11.11 9.32
CA PRO A 33 -10.96 12.42 9.10
C PRO A 33 -11.04 13.17 10.43
N ALA A 34 -10.63 14.43 10.43
CA ALA A 34 -10.87 15.31 11.56
C ALA A 34 -12.38 15.36 11.80
N GLY A 35 -12.86 14.77 12.90
CA GLY A 35 -14.28 14.75 13.23
C GLY A 35 -14.90 13.36 13.45
N THR A 36 -14.30 12.26 12.99
CA THR A 36 -14.76 10.91 13.36
C THR A 36 -14.14 10.48 14.68
N SER A 37 -14.89 10.60 15.77
CA SER A 37 -14.48 10.09 17.08
C SER A 37 -14.72 8.59 17.14
N TYR A 38 -13.74 7.78 16.65
CA TYR A 38 -13.74 6.36 17.00
C TYR A 38 -13.51 6.24 18.51
N GLN A 39 -14.42 5.60 19.19
CA GLN A 39 -14.28 5.25 20.60
C GLN A 39 -14.79 3.82 20.79
N LEU A 40 -13.90 2.92 21.14
CA LEU A 40 -14.24 1.58 21.56
C LEU A 40 -14.26 1.57 23.09
N SER A 41 -15.41 1.27 23.69
CA SER A 41 -15.51 1.14 25.15
C SER A 41 -14.89 -0.17 25.64
N ALA A 42 -14.49 -0.20 26.91
CA ALA A 42 -13.96 -1.39 27.56
C ALA A 42 -14.92 -2.59 27.48
N ASP A 43 -16.22 -2.34 27.70
CA ASP A 43 -17.24 -3.38 27.66
C ASP A 43 -17.47 -3.94 26.25
N LEU A 44 -17.44 -3.05 25.25
CA LEU A 44 -17.61 -3.45 23.85
C LEU A 44 -16.40 -4.25 23.37
N LEU A 45 -15.17 -3.85 23.75
CA LEU A 45 -13.97 -4.62 23.46
C LEU A 45 -14.04 -6.01 24.09
N ALA A 46 -14.37 -6.11 25.37
CA ALA A 46 -14.49 -7.40 26.06
C ALA A 46 -15.58 -8.29 25.42
N THR A 47 -16.71 -7.71 25.03
CA THR A 47 -17.80 -8.43 24.37
C THR A 47 -17.38 -8.96 23.00
N ARG A 48 -16.78 -8.13 22.14
CA ARG A 48 -16.38 -8.50 20.78
C ARG A 48 -15.25 -9.51 20.73
N THR A 49 -14.36 -9.49 21.74
CA THR A 49 -13.23 -10.41 21.83
C THR A 49 -13.47 -11.62 22.72
N THR A 50 -14.63 -11.68 23.40
CA THR A 50 -14.93 -12.66 24.48
C THR A 50 -13.86 -12.67 25.58
N GLY A 51 -13.21 -11.54 25.81
CA GLY A 51 -12.13 -11.38 26.77
C GLY A 51 -12.63 -11.01 28.17
N GLN A 52 -11.76 -11.19 29.16
CA GLN A 52 -12.03 -10.80 30.55
C GLN A 52 -10.91 -9.88 31.07
N TRP A 53 -11.30 -8.74 31.69
CA TRP A 53 -10.35 -7.84 32.30
C TRP A 53 -9.67 -8.50 33.50
N HIS A 54 -8.33 -8.48 33.53
CA HIS A 54 -7.52 -9.15 34.56
C HIS A 54 -7.91 -8.77 35.99
N ASP A 55 -8.08 -7.48 36.25
CA ASP A 55 -8.49 -6.96 37.57
C ASP A 55 -9.97 -6.55 37.62
N GLY A 56 -10.78 -7.07 36.73
CA GLY A 56 -12.22 -6.79 36.65
C GLY A 56 -12.59 -5.41 36.11
N THR A 57 -11.60 -4.54 35.81
CA THR A 57 -11.84 -3.19 35.31
C THR A 57 -11.07 -2.89 34.03
N GLY A 58 -11.80 -2.40 33.02
CA GLY A 58 -11.18 -1.89 31.80
C GLY A 58 -10.69 -0.44 31.93
N PRO A 59 -10.11 0.14 30.86
CA PRO A 59 -9.68 1.52 30.87
C PRO A 59 -10.84 2.47 31.11
N ALA A 60 -10.61 3.51 31.95
CA ALA A 60 -11.62 4.53 32.24
C ALA A 60 -11.90 5.45 31.03
N THR A 61 -10.94 5.55 30.11
CA THR A 61 -11.06 6.32 28.86
C THR A 61 -11.34 5.39 27.70
N GLY A 62 -12.14 5.85 26.72
CA GLY A 62 -12.36 5.08 25.49
C GLY A 62 -11.06 4.84 24.73
N ILE A 63 -10.99 3.70 24.04
CA ILE A 63 -9.89 3.33 23.15
C ILE A 63 -10.09 4.07 21.83
N THR A 64 -9.09 4.83 21.41
CA THR A 64 -9.15 5.67 20.21
C THR A 64 -8.23 5.20 19.08
N SER A 65 -7.31 4.27 19.35
CA SER A 65 -6.44 3.65 18.36
C SER A 65 -6.09 2.22 18.76
N ILE A 66 -5.66 1.43 17.80
CA ILE A 66 -5.24 0.02 17.99
C ILE A 66 -3.87 -0.14 17.35
N GLU A 67 -2.89 -0.66 18.10
CA GLU A 67 -1.51 -0.80 17.67
C GLU A 67 -0.95 -2.18 18.01
N ILE A 68 -0.17 -2.74 17.07
CA ILE A 68 0.58 -3.98 17.25
C ILE A 68 2.09 -3.71 17.47
N ASP A 69 2.51 -2.47 17.33
CA ASP A 69 3.89 -2.00 17.57
C ASP A 69 3.88 -1.04 18.77
N SER A 70 4.49 -1.46 19.88
CA SER A 70 4.52 -0.67 21.12
C SER A 70 5.11 0.73 20.95
N ARG A 71 6.02 0.92 20.00
CA ARG A 71 6.66 2.21 19.68
C ARG A 71 5.71 3.21 19.03
N LYS A 72 4.59 2.73 18.47
CA LYS A 72 3.54 3.54 17.83
C LYS A 72 2.37 3.84 18.77
N CYS A 73 2.37 3.26 19.96
CA CYS A 73 1.36 3.56 20.95
C CYS A 73 1.41 5.03 21.34
N CYS A 74 0.23 5.60 21.55
CA CYS A 74 0.01 6.96 22.03
C CYS A 74 -1.19 6.99 22.99
N ALA A 75 -1.54 8.16 23.50
CA ALA A 75 -2.68 8.32 24.38
C ALA A 75 -3.97 7.78 23.73
N GLY A 76 -4.65 6.86 24.40
CA GLY A 76 -5.86 6.18 23.91
C GLY A 76 -5.61 4.90 23.11
N SER A 77 -4.36 4.43 22.93
CA SER A 77 -4.08 3.20 22.20
C SER A 77 -4.43 1.94 22.99
N LEU A 78 -5.04 0.97 22.32
CA LEU A 78 -5.05 -0.44 22.70
C LEU A 78 -3.82 -1.11 22.07
N PHE A 79 -2.95 -1.68 22.89
CA PHE A 79 -1.83 -2.49 22.42
C PHE A 79 -2.24 -3.95 22.26
N ILE A 80 -2.00 -4.55 21.10
CA ILE A 80 -2.25 -5.97 20.81
C ILE A 80 -0.94 -6.74 20.98
N ALA A 81 -0.81 -7.56 22.03
CA ALA A 81 0.39 -8.32 22.33
C ALA A 81 0.46 -9.62 21.51
N LEU A 82 0.72 -9.50 20.20
CA LEU A 82 0.83 -10.66 19.29
C LEU A 82 2.13 -11.44 19.56
N PRO A 83 2.08 -12.78 19.64
CA PRO A 83 3.29 -13.60 19.62
C PRO A 83 3.92 -13.53 18.22
N GLY A 84 5.18 -13.14 18.14
CA GLY A 84 5.95 -13.08 16.90
C GLY A 84 6.98 -14.19 16.82
N ALA A 85 7.55 -14.41 15.62
CA ALA A 85 8.58 -15.44 15.40
C ALA A 85 9.91 -15.14 16.12
N THR A 86 10.24 -13.85 16.30
CA THR A 86 11.51 -13.41 16.89
C THR A 86 11.37 -12.79 18.28
N ALA A 87 10.18 -12.34 18.67
CA ALA A 87 9.90 -11.74 19.97
C ALA A 87 8.42 -11.90 20.32
N ASP A 88 8.10 -12.09 21.58
CA ASP A 88 6.73 -12.13 22.08
C ASP A 88 6.24 -10.70 22.37
N GLY A 89 5.09 -10.31 21.80
CA GLY A 89 4.47 -9.01 22.05
C GLY A 89 4.22 -8.71 23.54
N HIS A 90 4.05 -9.75 24.36
CA HIS A 90 3.89 -9.60 25.82
C HIS A 90 5.10 -8.93 26.50
N GLU A 91 6.30 -9.08 25.96
CA GLU A 91 7.51 -8.42 26.48
C GLU A 91 7.47 -6.89 26.33
N PHE A 92 6.59 -6.37 25.46
CA PHE A 92 6.50 -4.95 25.13
C PHE A 92 5.31 -4.23 25.78
N ILE A 93 4.52 -4.90 26.65
CA ILE A 93 3.37 -4.28 27.34
C ILE A 93 3.82 -3.06 28.15
N GLY A 94 4.94 -3.17 28.87
CA GLY A 94 5.51 -2.06 29.65
C GLY A 94 5.91 -0.87 28.78
N ALA A 95 6.51 -1.11 27.61
CA ALA A 95 6.87 -0.07 26.66
C ALA A 95 5.62 0.59 26.05
N ALA A 96 4.59 -0.20 25.73
CA ALA A 96 3.31 0.33 25.25
C ALA A 96 2.64 1.25 26.28
N ALA A 97 2.65 0.86 27.56
CA ALA A 97 2.13 1.68 28.66
C ALA A 97 2.90 3.01 28.79
N GLN A 98 4.24 2.97 28.73
CA GLN A 98 5.09 4.18 28.75
C GLN A 98 4.82 5.12 27.57
N ASN A 99 4.47 4.57 26.42
CA ASN A 99 4.12 5.34 25.23
C ASN A 99 2.65 5.81 25.19
N GLY A 100 1.86 5.52 26.24
CA GLY A 100 0.51 6.07 26.42
C GLY A 100 -0.62 5.11 26.04
N ALA A 101 -0.35 3.81 25.86
CA ALA A 101 -1.43 2.83 25.75
C ALA A 101 -2.32 2.87 26.98
N VAL A 102 -3.64 2.76 26.78
CA VAL A 102 -4.65 2.76 27.88
C VAL A 102 -5.11 1.35 28.24
N ALA A 103 -4.83 0.36 27.38
CA ALA A 103 -5.09 -1.05 27.61
C ALA A 103 -4.18 -1.94 26.75
N ALA A 104 -4.08 -3.22 27.11
CA ALA A 104 -3.45 -4.25 26.30
C ALA A 104 -4.37 -5.47 26.15
N LEU A 105 -4.37 -6.09 24.96
CA LEU A 105 -4.98 -7.39 24.67
C LEU A 105 -3.90 -8.46 24.77
N VAL A 106 -4.08 -9.44 25.65
CA VAL A 106 -3.03 -10.39 26.05
C VAL A 106 -3.57 -11.80 26.21
N THR A 107 -2.71 -12.82 26.10
CA THR A 107 -3.03 -14.19 26.55
C THR A 107 -2.60 -14.44 28.00
N LYS A 108 -1.56 -13.74 28.46
CA LYS A 108 -1.01 -13.86 29.82
C LYS A 108 -0.82 -12.46 30.41
N PRO A 109 -1.58 -12.11 31.45
CA PRO A 109 -1.44 -10.80 32.06
C PRO A 109 -0.15 -10.73 32.90
N ASP A 110 0.44 -9.53 32.98
CA ASP A 110 1.55 -9.21 33.88
C ASP A 110 1.05 -8.26 34.98
N ALA A 111 0.89 -8.78 36.19
CA ALA A 111 0.41 -8.04 37.35
C ALA A 111 1.37 -6.92 37.83
N ASN A 112 2.62 -6.89 37.33
CA ASN A 112 3.58 -5.84 37.67
C ASN A 112 3.42 -4.58 36.79
N ILE A 113 2.62 -4.65 35.74
CA ILE A 113 2.38 -3.53 34.82
C ILE A 113 1.03 -2.93 35.11
N ALA A 114 1.01 -1.67 35.57
CA ALA A 114 -0.20 -0.91 35.89
C ALA A 114 -0.91 -0.42 34.61
N LEU A 115 -1.27 -1.35 33.71
CA LEU A 115 -2.04 -1.11 32.51
C LEU A 115 -3.22 -2.09 32.49
N PRO A 116 -4.47 -1.67 32.28
CA PRO A 116 -5.61 -2.57 32.10
C PRO A 116 -5.32 -3.61 31.01
N GLN A 117 -5.46 -4.89 31.36
CA GLN A 117 -5.14 -6.01 30.46
C GLN A 117 -6.37 -6.86 30.23
N LEU A 118 -6.79 -6.96 28.97
CA LEU A 118 -7.89 -7.82 28.56
C LEU A 118 -7.31 -9.20 28.17
N VAL A 119 -7.66 -10.21 28.94
CA VAL A 119 -7.17 -11.57 28.77
C VAL A 119 -8.08 -12.33 27.81
N VAL A 120 -7.49 -12.92 26.78
CA VAL A 120 -8.14 -13.77 25.77
C VAL A 120 -7.38 -15.10 25.63
N THR A 121 -8.01 -16.09 25.03
CA THR A 121 -7.38 -17.39 24.80
C THR A 121 -6.32 -17.35 23.69
N ASP A 122 -6.56 -16.53 22.66
CA ASP A 122 -5.66 -16.31 21.52
C ASP A 122 -5.84 -14.87 21.02
N VAL A 123 -4.76 -14.12 20.97
CA VAL A 123 -4.77 -12.70 20.61
C VAL A 123 -5.10 -12.49 19.12
N ALA A 124 -4.64 -13.38 18.24
CA ALA A 124 -4.92 -13.27 16.81
C ALA A 124 -6.41 -13.57 16.52
N VAL A 125 -6.95 -14.63 17.13
CA VAL A 125 -8.38 -14.97 17.02
C VAL A 125 -9.24 -13.85 17.59
N ALA A 126 -8.84 -13.24 18.71
CA ALA A 126 -9.56 -12.11 19.30
C ALA A 126 -9.54 -10.87 18.40
N LEU A 127 -8.42 -10.60 17.71
CA LEU A 127 -8.32 -9.52 16.73
C LEU A 127 -9.24 -9.77 15.52
N ASP A 128 -9.29 -11.00 15.01
CA ASP A 128 -10.18 -11.40 13.91
C ASP A 128 -11.65 -11.20 14.32
N ALA A 129 -12.02 -11.62 15.53
CA ALA A 129 -13.36 -11.45 16.07
C ALA A 129 -13.71 -9.96 16.21
N LEU A 130 -12.80 -9.15 16.77
CA LEU A 130 -12.98 -7.70 16.90
C LEU A 130 -13.19 -7.04 15.53
N GLY A 131 -12.38 -7.39 14.52
CA GLY A 131 -12.52 -6.87 13.16
C GLY A 131 -13.85 -7.27 12.51
N THR A 132 -14.25 -8.54 12.65
CA THR A 132 -15.50 -9.09 12.08
C THR A 132 -16.73 -8.43 12.70
N GLU A 133 -16.75 -8.30 14.03
CA GLU A 133 -17.86 -7.67 14.75
C GLU A 133 -17.94 -6.16 14.48
N SER A 134 -16.79 -5.49 14.38
CA SER A 134 -16.74 -4.07 13.99
C SER A 134 -17.26 -3.86 12.57
N ARG A 135 -16.89 -4.73 11.61
CA ARG A 135 -17.45 -4.67 10.25
C ARG A 135 -18.96 -4.94 10.23
N THR A 136 -19.44 -5.86 11.09
CA THR A 136 -20.87 -6.15 11.21
C THR A 136 -21.63 -4.92 11.70
N ALA A 137 -21.16 -4.28 12.74
CA ALA A 137 -21.76 -3.06 13.29
C ALA A 137 -21.71 -1.89 12.29
N HIS A 138 -20.57 -1.73 11.60
CA HIS A 138 -20.40 -0.73 10.55
C HIS A 138 -21.42 -0.90 9.40
N ALA A 139 -21.60 -2.14 8.91
CA ALA A 139 -22.59 -2.42 7.88
C ALA A 139 -24.02 -2.17 8.35
N ALA A 140 -24.35 -2.58 9.59
CA ALA A 140 -25.66 -2.32 10.17
C ALA A 140 -25.98 -0.82 10.31
N ALA A 141 -24.95 0.01 10.49
CA ALA A 141 -25.06 1.46 10.48
C ALA A 141 -25.14 2.07 9.06
N GLY A 142 -25.13 1.25 8.00
CA GLY A 142 -25.13 1.68 6.59
C GLY A 142 -23.77 2.05 6.04
N GLY A 143 -22.68 1.68 6.73
CA GLY A 143 -21.32 1.89 6.24
C GLY A 143 -20.97 0.94 5.09
N GLN A 144 -20.24 1.45 4.10
CA GLN A 144 -19.82 0.71 2.91
C GLN A 144 -18.31 0.43 2.94
N LEU A 145 -17.91 -0.72 2.38
CA LEU A 145 -16.52 -1.13 2.29
C LEU A 145 -16.13 -1.47 0.85
N VAL A 146 -15.05 -0.85 0.40
CA VAL A 146 -14.39 -1.15 -0.88
C VAL A 146 -13.22 -2.09 -0.65
N GLY A 147 -13.26 -3.28 -1.25
CA GLY A 147 -12.15 -4.23 -1.29
C GLY A 147 -11.30 -4.03 -2.54
N ILE A 148 -9.97 -3.97 -2.41
CA ILE A 148 -9.06 -3.80 -3.54
C ILE A 148 -8.01 -4.90 -3.54
N THR A 149 -7.93 -5.68 -4.63
CA THR A 149 -6.84 -6.64 -4.89
C THR A 149 -6.29 -6.46 -6.30
N GLY A 150 -5.30 -7.26 -6.66
CA GLY A 150 -4.63 -7.25 -7.97
C GLY A 150 -3.13 -7.48 -7.83
N SER A 151 -2.45 -7.71 -8.92
CA SER A 151 -1.00 -7.93 -8.94
C SER A 151 -0.25 -6.63 -8.67
N VAL A 152 -0.56 -5.55 -9.39
CA VAL A 152 -0.03 -4.19 -9.20
C VAL A 152 -1.15 -3.18 -9.11
N GLY A 153 -0.87 -1.97 -8.61
CA GLY A 153 -1.86 -0.89 -8.54
C GLY A 153 -2.70 -0.83 -7.26
N LYS A 154 -2.78 -1.90 -6.45
CA LYS A 154 -3.60 -1.97 -5.22
C LYS A 154 -3.44 -0.75 -4.30
N THR A 155 -2.24 -0.55 -3.77
CA THR A 155 -1.98 0.54 -2.81
C THR A 155 -2.13 1.91 -3.47
N GLY A 156 -1.71 2.05 -4.74
CA GLY A 156 -1.90 3.29 -5.49
C GLY A 156 -3.37 3.66 -5.62
N SER A 157 -4.22 2.70 -6.00
CA SER A 157 -5.67 2.91 -6.11
C SER A 157 -6.31 3.20 -4.75
N LYS A 158 -5.88 2.47 -3.69
CA LYS A 158 -6.32 2.72 -2.31
C LYS A 158 -6.01 4.16 -1.87
N GLU A 159 -4.76 4.62 -2.06
CA GLU A 159 -4.35 5.96 -1.65
C GLU A 159 -5.06 7.05 -2.47
N MET A 160 -5.23 6.84 -3.78
CA MET A 160 -5.96 7.75 -4.66
C MET A 160 -7.44 7.84 -4.26
N LEU A 161 -8.08 6.70 -3.99
CA LEU A 161 -9.46 6.65 -3.49
C LEU A 161 -9.59 7.36 -2.14
N ALA A 162 -8.71 7.06 -1.19
CA ALA A 162 -8.70 7.72 0.12
C ALA A 162 -8.47 9.23 0.01
N HIS A 163 -7.65 9.69 -0.96
CA HIS A 163 -7.47 11.11 -1.24
C HIS A 163 -8.76 11.79 -1.72
N LEU A 164 -9.49 11.17 -2.63
CA LEU A 164 -10.76 11.70 -3.13
C LEU A 164 -11.83 11.70 -2.05
N LEU A 165 -11.97 10.61 -1.29
CA LEU A 165 -12.98 10.48 -0.24
C LEU A 165 -12.77 11.45 0.94
N ARG A 166 -11.54 11.87 1.22
CA ARG A 166 -11.25 12.93 2.21
C ARG A 166 -11.69 14.34 1.77
N ARG A 167 -11.98 14.52 0.49
CA ARG A 167 -12.31 15.82 -0.12
C ARG A 167 -13.77 15.95 -0.52
N THR A 168 -14.61 14.99 -0.15
CA THR A 168 -16.06 15.11 -0.39
C THR A 168 -16.62 16.29 0.41
N PRO A 169 -17.54 17.10 -0.19
CA PRO A 169 -18.06 18.32 0.43
C PRO A 169 -18.77 18.08 1.77
N ASP A 170 -19.32 16.89 1.96
CA ASP A 170 -20.02 16.44 3.16
C ASP A 170 -19.10 15.97 4.29
N GLY A 171 -17.77 16.01 4.08
CA GLY A 171 -16.79 15.61 5.09
C GLY A 171 -16.83 14.11 5.43
N THR A 172 -17.47 13.28 4.61
CA THR A 172 -17.43 11.84 4.73
C THR A 172 -15.98 11.37 4.63
N GLY A 173 -15.35 11.12 5.75
CA GLY A 173 -14.03 10.56 5.77
C GLY A 173 -14.06 9.06 5.47
N CYS A 174 -12.91 8.49 5.11
CA CYS A 174 -12.79 7.05 4.97
C CYS A 174 -11.77 6.47 5.95
N VAL A 175 -12.03 5.25 6.41
CA VAL A 175 -11.03 4.42 7.08
C VAL A 175 -10.34 3.59 6.01
N ALA A 176 -9.01 3.71 5.90
CA ALA A 176 -8.22 2.91 4.96
C ALA A 176 -7.09 2.19 5.69
N ASN A 177 -6.73 0.99 5.23
CA ASN A 177 -5.60 0.28 5.82
C ASN A 177 -4.30 1.07 5.67
N ARG A 178 -3.52 1.13 6.76
CA ARG A 178 -2.22 1.80 6.79
C ARG A 178 -1.22 1.06 5.88
N ALA A 179 -0.49 1.81 5.08
CA ALA A 179 0.51 1.25 4.16
C ALA A 179 -0.05 0.03 3.38
N SER A 180 0.68 -1.09 3.35
CA SER A 180 0.23 -2.36 2.77
C SER A 180 -0.12 -3.39 3.85
N PHE A 181 -0.78 -2.99 4.95
CA PHE A 181 -1.35 -3.94 5.90
C PHE A 181 -2.58 -4.62 5.28
N ASN A 182 -2.31 -5.59 4.39
CA ASN A 182 -3.30 -6.21 3.52
C ASN A 182 -3.42 -7.73 3.72
N ASN A 183 -2.83 -8.27 4.81
CA ASN A 183 -2.78 -9.68 5.16
C ASN A 183 -3.68 -10.02 6.36
N HIS A 184 -3.57 -11.25 6.86
CA HIS A 184 -4.33 -11.79 8.01
C HIS A 184 -4.20 -11.01 9.33
N LEU A 185 -3.22 -10.11 9.47
CA LEU A 185 -3.12 -9.20 10.62
C LEU A 185 -3.63 -7.80 10.27
N GLY A 186 -3.30 -7.33 9.08
CA GLY A 186 -3.61 -5.96 8.65
C GLY A 186 -5.09 -5.72 8.39
N VAL A 187 -5.78 -6.72 7.82
CA VAL A 187 -7.21 -6.61 7.52
C VAL A 187 -8.04 -6.52 8.82
N PRO A 188 -7.95 -7.46 9.77
CA PRO A 188 -8.73 -7.35 11.00
C PRO A 188 -8.36 -6.10 11.83
N LEU A 189 -7.08 -5.69 11.82
CA LEU A 189 -6.65 -4.46 12.48
C LEU A 189 -7.36 -3.22 11.89
N THR A 190 -7.48 -3.13 10.57
CA THR A 190 -8.18 -2.03 9.90
C THR A 190 -9.68 -2.07 10.18
N LEU A 191 -10.29 -3.25 10.07
CA LEU A 191 -11.71 -3.43 10.33
C LEU A 191 -12.09 -3.09 11.78
N SER A 192 -11.20 -3.38 12.73
CA SER A 192 -11.39 -3.04 14.14
C SER A 192 -11.49 -1.53 14.40
N LEU A 193 -11.06 -0.70 13.45
CA LEU A 193 -11.12 0.77 13.53
C LEU A 193 -12.38 1.35 12.88
N LEU A 194 -13.27 0.53 12.35
CA LEU A 194 -14.50 0.99 11.71
C LEU A 194 -15.48 1.56 12.74
N PRO A 195 -16.10 2.73 12.46
CA PRO A 195 -17.10 3.30 13.35
C PRO A 195 -18.40 2.50 13.33
N ASP A 196 -19.05 2.38 14.47
CA ASP A 196 -20.31 1.66 14.66
C ASP A 196 -21.54 2.49 14.29
N ALA A 197 -21.39 3.81 14.18
CA ALA A 197 -22.50 4.74 13.96
C ALA A 197 -22.21 5.62 12.74
N ARG A 198 -23.28 6.09 12.10
CA ARG A 198 -23.17 7.19 11.14
C ARG A 198 -22.62 8.42 11.88
N SER A 199 -21.63 9.07 11.29
CA SER A 199 -21.26 10.41 11.71
C SER A 199 -22.39 11.39 11.35
N ASP A 200 -22.46 12.54 12.02
CA ASP A 200 -23.40 13.60 11.65
C ASP A 200 -23.18 14.11 10.21
N THR A 201 -22.09 13.72 9.58
CA THR A 201 -21.64 14.12 8.23
C THR A 201 -21.89 13.08 7.13
N GLY A 202 -22.52 11.91 7.42
CA GLY A 202 -22.88 10.94 6.38
C GLY A 202 -22.48 9.49 6.63
N VAL A 203 -22.47 8.66 5.57
CA VAL A 203 -22.14 7.23 5.63
C VAL A 203 -20.63 7.06 5.76
N ALA A 204 -20.18 6.34 6.77
CA ALA A 204 -18.77 6.01 6.90
C ALA A 204 -18.33 5.07 5.77
N LEU A 205 -17.22 5.40 5.11
CA LEU A 205 -16.63 4.60 4.04
C LEU A 205 -15.36 3.90 4.54
N ALA A 206 -15.13 2.68 4.07
CA ALA A 206 -13.92 1.93 4.34
C ALA A 206 -13.26 1.47 3.04
N VAL A 207 -11.93 1.51 3.01
CA VAL A 207 -11.13 1.02 1.87
C VAL A 207 -10.13 0.00 2.40
N GLN A 208 -10.26 -1.25 1.95
CA GLN A 208 -9.42 -2.36 2.40
C GLN A 208 -8.66 -2.99 1.23
N GLU A 209 -7.35 -2.81 1.23
CA GLU A 209 -6.46 -3.55 0.34
C GLU A 209 -6.33 -5.01 0.85
N MET A 210 -6.41 -6.00 -0.06
CA MET A 210 -6.25 -7.42 0.23
C MET A 210 -5.13 -8.01 -0.63
N GLY A 211 -4.12 -8.57 0.03
CA GLY A 211 -2.98 -9.24 -0.57
C GLY A 211 -2.99 -10.73 -0.28
N MET A 212 -2.15 -11.49 -0.99
CA MET A 212 -2.01 -12.93 -0.82
C MET A 212 -0.60 -13.41 -1.19
N ASN A 213 -0.20 -14.51 -0.58
CA ASN A 213 0.93 -15.35 -0.99
C ASN A 213 0.48 -16.78 -1.34
N ALA A 214 -0.73 -17.17 -0.98
CA ALA A 214 -1.31 -18.48 -1.26
C ALA A 214 -2.79 -18.38 -1.62
N ALA A 215 -3.30 -19.38 -2.36
CA ALA A 215 -4.72 -19.55 -2.61
C ALA A 215 -5.49 -19.75 -1.28
N GLY A 216 -6.70 -19.21 -1.20
CA GLY A 216 -7.57 -19.24 -0.02
C GLY A 216 -7.35 -18.08 0.95
N GLU A 217 -6.23 -17.33 0.87
CA GLU A 217 -5.96 -16.20 1.77
C GLU A 217 -6.93 -15.04 1.52
N ILE A 218 -7.14 -14.64 0.26
CA ILE A 218 -8.10 -13.56 -0.06
C ILE A 218 -9.53 -13.96 0.29
N SER A 219 -9.89 -15.23 0.14
CA SER A 219 -11.20 -15.74 0.52
C SER A 219 -11.51 -15.48 2.01
N GLN A 220 -10.55 -15.79 2.89
CA GLN A 220 -10.67 -15.54 4.32
C GLN A 220 -10.81 -14.04 4.62
N LEU A 221 -9.95 -13.21 4.03
CA LEU A 221 -9.98 -11.76 4.19
C LEU A 221 -11.29 -11.15 3.67
N SER A 222 -11.76 -11.61 2.51
CA SER A 222 -12.99 -11.14 1.90
C SER A 222 -14.22 -11.48 2.73
N ARG A 223 -14.32 -12.70 3.25
CA ARG A 223 -15.42 -13.13 4.12
C ARG A 223 -15.48 -12.34 5.43
N MET A 224 -14.32 -11.92 5.95
CA MET A 224 -14.23 -11.04 7.11
C MET A 224 -14.66 -9.60 6.75
N ALA A 225 -14.12 -9.05 5.67
CA ALA A 225 -14.34 -7.67 5.24
C ALA A 225 -15.72 -7.45 4.60
N ARG A 226 -16.28 -8.45 3.91
CA ARG A 226 -17.55 -8.39 3.18
C ARG A 226 -17.69 -7.13 2.34
N PRO A 227 -16.89 -7.01 1.24
CA PRO A 227 -16.91 -5.81 0.41
C PRO A 227 -18.26 -5.57 -0.25
N ASP A 228 -18.71 -4.32 -0.26
CA ASP A 228 -19.87 -3.87 -1.05
C ASP A 228 -19.46 -3.58 -2.49
N VAL A 229 -18.21 -3.14 -2.68
CA VAL A 229 -17.55 -2.95 -3.97
C VAL A 229 -16.22 -3.68 -3.95
N ALA A 230 -15.94 -4.53 -4.93
CA ALA A 230 -14.64 -5.20 -5.07
C ALA A 230 -13.95 -4.84 -6.37
N VAL A 231 -12.66 -4.57 -6.30
CA VAL A 231 -11.84 -4.21 -7.46
C VAL A 231 -10.69 -5.17 -7.63
N ILE A 232 -10.51 -5.67 -8.86
CA ILE A 232 -9.29 -6.36 -9.28
C ILE A 232 -8.56 -5.45 -10.27
N THR A 233 -7.42 -4.90 -9.86
CA THR A 233 -6.71 -3.88 -10.66
C THR A 233 -6.10 -4.45 -11.93
N CYS A 234 -5.37 -5.56 -11.81
CA CYS A 234 -4.86 -6.35 -12.93
C CYS A 234 -4.31 -7.70 -12.46
N ILE A 235 -4.15 -8.63 -13.39
CA ILE A 235 -3.44 -9.89 -13.23
C ILE A 235 -2.08 -9.78 -13.91
N ALA A 236 -1.03 -10.09 -13.18
CA ALA A 236 0.33 -10.02 -13.70
C ALA A 236 1.26 -10.94 -12.89
N ASP A 237 2.44 -11.14 -13.42
CA ASP A 237 3.49 -12.02 -12.91
C ASP A 237 4.17 -11.43 -11.64
N SER A 238 3.35 -11.11 -10.64
CA SER A 238 3.78 -10.79 -9.28
C SER A 238 3.45 -11.97 -8.38
N HIS A 239 4.35 -12.35 -7.50
CA HIS A 239 4.24 -13.56 -6.67
C HIS A 239 4.34 -14.88 -7.49
N ALA A 240 4.95 -14.87 -8.69
CA ALA A 240 5.15 -16.05 -9.54
C ALA A 240 5.89 -17.19 -8.83
N GLY A 241 6.71 -16.89 -7.82
CA GLY A 241 7.36 -17.91 -7.01
C GLY A 241 6.42 -18.74 -6.13
N PHE A 242 5.19 -18.30 -5.93
CA PHE A 242 4.19 -18.95 -5.08
C PHE A 242 3.05 -19.62 -5.85
N PHE A 243 2.88 -19.31 -7.14
CA PHE A 243 1.79 -19.83 -7.97
C PHE A 243 2.29 -20.50 -9.24
N PRO A 244 1.71 -21.64 -9.65
CA PRO A 244 2.13 -22.37 -10.83
C PRO A 244 1.89 -21.61 -12.15
N SER A 245 0.87 -20.74 -12.21
CA SER A 245 0.50 -20.00 -13.41
C SER A 245 -0.20 -18.67 -13.12
N LEU A 246 -0.28 -17.80 -14.14
CA LEU A 246 -1.10 -16.58 -14.08
C LEU A 246 -2.59 -16.88 -13.86
N ALA A 247 -3.08 -18.00 -14.37
CA ALA A 247 -4.47 -18.42 -14.15
C ALA A 247 -4.74 -18.74 -12.66
N ASP A 248 -3.76 -19.34 -11.96
CA ASP A 248 -3.88 -19.58 -10.51
C ASP A 248 -3.85 -18.27 -9.72
N ILE A 249 -3.05 -17.30 -10.16
CA ILE A 249 -3.06 -15.94 -9.58
C ILE A 249 -4.40 -15.26 -9.82
N ALA A 250 -4.98 -15.37 -11.02
CA ALA A 250 -6.31 -14.83 -11.33
C ALA A 250 -7.39 -15.46 -10.47
N ALA A 251 -7.38 -16.80 -10.33
CA ALA A 251 -8.31 -17.53 -9.48
C ALA A 251 -8.21 -17.10 -8.00
N ALA A 252 -6.99 -17.01 -7.46
CA ALA A 252 -6.77 -16.58 -6.09
C ALA A 252 -7.21 -15.12 -5.85
N LYS A 253 -7.07 -14.22 -6.83
CA LYS A 253 -7.58 -12.85 -6.71
C LYS A 253 -9.09 -12.76 -6.83
N ALA A 254 -9.72 -13.64 -7.63
CA ALA A 254 -11.17 -13.75 -7.72
C ALA A 254 -11.83 -14.17 -6.40
N GLU A 255 -11.09 -14.75 -5.46
CA GLU A 255 -11.56 -15.04 -4.09
C GLU A 255 -12.08 -13.79 -3.36
N ILE A 256 -11.76 -12.57 -3.83
CA ILE A 256 -12.31 -11.34 -3.28
C ILE A 256 -13.85 -11.29 -3.36
N PHE A 257 -14.44 -12.05 -4.29
CA PHE A 257 -15.87 -12.14 -4.45
C PHE A 257 -16.56 -13.02 -3.40
N ASP A 258 -15.83 -13.91 -2.71
CA ASP A 258 -16.37 -14.88 -1.74
C ASP A 258 -17.07 -14.25 -0.53
N GLY A 259 -16.70 -13.02 -0.19
CA GLY A 259 -17.30 -12.28 0.93
C GLY A 259 -18.36 -11.27 0.52
N MET A 260 -18.58 -11.07 -0.78
CA MET A 260 -19.54 -10.09 -1.29
C MET A 260 -20.99 -10.60 -1.20
N SER A 261 -21.91 -9.66 -1.06
CA SER A 261 -23.33 -9.94 -1.28
C SER A 261 -23.68 -9.94 -2.78
N PRO A 262 -24.77 -10.58 -3.21
CA PRO A 262 -25.25 -10.52 -4.61
C PRO A 262 -25.55 -9.09 -5.11
N ASP A 263 -25.86 -8.16 -4.21
CA ASP A 263 -26.11 -6.75 -4.54
C ASP A 263 -24.82 -5.93 -4.72
N GLY A 264 -23.65 -6.54 -4.46
CA GLY A 264 -22.34 -5.92 -4.59
C GLY A 264 -21.97 -5.59 -6.03
N ILE A 265 -20.92 -4.78 -6.21
CA ILE A 265 -20.42 -4.37 -7.51
C ILE A 265 -18.98 -4.87 -7.69
N ALA A 266 -18.72 -5.63 -8.74
CA ALA A 266 -17.38 -6.00 -9.18
C ALA A 266 -16.85 -4.98 -10.18
N ILE A 267 -15.64 -4.46 -9.96
CA ILE A 267 -14.97 -3.53 -10.87
C ILE A 267 -13.74 -4.25 -11.46
N LEU A 268 -13.72 -4.43 -12.77
CA LEU A 268 -12.75 -5.26 -13.48
C LEU A 268 -12.05 -4.47 -14.59
N ASN A 269 -10.76 -4.77 -14.77
CA ASN A 269 -9.98 -4.23 -15.87
C ASN A 269 -10.37 -4.91 -17.19
N ARG A 270 -10.93 -4.14 -18.16
CA ARG A 270 -11.37 -4.68 -19.45
C ARG A 270 -10.20 -4.99 -20.40
N ASP A 271 -9.02 -4.43 -20.11
CA ASP A 271 -7.80 -4.68 -20.88
C ASP A 271 -7.05 -5.95 -20.43
N ASP A 272 -7.48 -6.57 -19.32
CA ASP A 272 -6.83 -7.74 -18.74
C ASP A 272 -7.16 -9.02 -19.55
N GLU A 273 -6.16 -9.84 -19.84
CA GLU A 273 -6.36 -11.11 -20.57
C GLU A 273 -7.26 -12.10 -19.80
N PHE A 274 -7.34 -11.97 -18.47
CA PHE A 274 -8.21 -12.78 -17.59
C PHE A 274 -9.57 -12.16 -17.35
N PHE A 275 -9.94 -11.08 -18.05
CA PHE A 275 -11.21 -10.39 -17.83
C PHE A 275 -12.42 -11.33 -17.85
N ASP A 276 -12.54 -12.16 -18.89
CA ASP A 276 -13.69 -13.08 -19.05
C ASP A 276 -13.73 -14.12 -17.92
N ASN A 277 -12.59 -14.61 -17.48
CA ASN A 277 -12.49 -15.55 -16.35
C ASN A 277 -12.92 -14.86 -15.03
N LEU A 278 -12.45 -13.64 -14.77
CA LEU A 278 -12.79 -12.88 -13.56
C LEU A 278 -14.27 -12.51 -13.54
N ALA A 279 -14.86 -12.13 -14.68
CA ALA A 279 -16.29 -11.86 -14.83
C ALA A 279 -17.13 -13.12 -14.59
N ALA A 280 -16.68 -14.28 -15.07
CA ALA A 280 -17.32 -15.57 -14.80
C ALA A 280 -17.25 -15.93 -13.31
N CYS A 281 -16.12 -15.70 -12.64
CA CYS A 281 -15.99 -15.92 -11.19
C CYS A 281 -16.93 -15.01 -10.39
N ALA A 282 -17.03 -13.71 -10.74
CA ALA A 282 -17.98 -12.80 -10.11
C ALA A 282 -19.43 -13.29 -10.27
N SER A 283 -19.81 -13.69 -11.50
CA SER A 283 -21.14 -14.22 -11.80
C SER A 283 -21.43 -15.52 -11.03
N ALA A 284 -20.45 -16.42 -10.91
CA ALA A 284 -20.56 -17.65 -10.13
C ALA A 284 -20.74 -17.40 -8.63
N ALA A 285 -20.17 -16.31 -8.11
CA ALA A 285 -20.38 -15.81 -6.74
C ALA A 285 -21.75 -15.08 -6.58
N GLY A 286 -22.55 -14.98 -7.64
CA GLY A 286 -23.88 -14.35 -7.62
C GLY A 286 -23.85 -12.85 -7.90
N ILE A 287 -22.68 -12.26 -8.19
CA ILE A 287 -22.53 -10.82 -8.45
C ILE A 287 -22.87 -10.55 -9.91
N THR A 288 -23.95 -9.83 -10.15
CA THR A 288 -24.44 -9.51 -11.50
C THR A 288 -24.09 -8.11 -11.97
N ARG A 289 -23.69 -7.22 -11.04
CA ARG A 289 -23.29 -5.85 -11.34
C ARG A 289 -21.80 -5.79 -11.56
N ILE A 290 -21.38 -5.78 -12.84
CA ILE A 290 -19.99 -5.67 -13.24
C ILE A 290 -19.78 -4.32 -13.94
N THR A 291 -18.87 -3.51 -13.40
CA THR A 291 -18.40 -2.26 -14.02
C THR A 291 -16.97 -2.48 -14.51
N THR A 292 -16.63 -1.93 -15.67
CA THR A 292 -15.33 -2.13 -16.29
C THR A 292 -14.55 -0.83 -16.44
N PHE A 293 -13.24 -0.92 -16.34
CA PHE A 293 -12.33 0.21 -16.61
C PHE A 293 -11.20 -0.25 -17.55
N GLY A 294 -10.52 0.71 -18.19
CA GLY A 294 -9.38 0.44 -19.06
C GLY A 294 -9.32 1.33 -20.29
N THR A 295 -8.55 0.92 -21.30
CA THR A 295 -8.45 1.60 -22.61
C THR A 295 -9.39 1.00 -23.64
N HIS A 296 -9.87 -0.23 -23.41
CA HIS A 296 -10.76 -0.95 -24.30
C HIS A 296 -12.02 -0.14 -24.61
N GLU A 297 -12.46 -0.16 -25.86
CA GLU A 297 -13.60 0.65 -26.31
C GLU A 297 -14.93 0.35 -25.60
N GLN A 298 -15.08 -0.85 -25.06
CA GLN A 298 -16.25 -1.30 -24.31
C GLN A 298 -16.11 -1.09 -22.79
N ALA A 299 -15.03 -0.47 -22.30
CA ALA A 299 -14.90 -0.15 -20.89
C ALA A 299 -15.88 0.94 -20.49
N ASN A 300 -16.59 0.76 -19.36
CA ASN A 300 -17.51 1.75 -18.81
C ASN A 300 -16.77 3.03 -18.37
N PHE A 301 -15.59 2.86 -17.78
CA PHE A 301 -14.66 3.93 -17.40
C PHE A 301 -13.44 3.84 -18.29
N ARG A 302 -13.50 4.53 -19.44
CA ARG A 302 -12.53 4.39 -20.51
C ARG A 302 -11.49 5.50 -20.47
N LEU A 303 -10.23 5.12 -20.43
CA LEU A 303 -9.10 6.00 -20.70
C LEU A 303 -8.97 6.18 -22.22
N VAL A 304 -9.23 7.38 -22.72
CA VAL A 304 -9.18 7.68 -24.17
C VAL A 304 -7.77 8.11 -24.55
N SER A 305 -7.19 9.05 -23.83
CA SER A 305 -5.82 9.50 -24.09
C SER A 305 -5.14 10.10 -22.85
N THR A 306 -3.82 10.10 -22.88
CA THR A 306 -2.98 10.78 -21.89
C THR A 306 -1.94 11.63 -22.60
N THR A 307 -1.69 12.83 -22.07
CA THR A 307 -0.64 13.73 -22.57
C THR A 307 0.16 14.25 -21.37
N ALA A 308 1.48 14.15 -21.42
CA ALA A 308 2.34 14.68 -20.37
C ALA A 308 2.27 16.21 -20.35
N VAL A 309 2.07 16.79 -19.16
CA VAL A 309 2.05 18.24 -18.91
C VAL A 309 2.92 18.58 -17.71
N ALA A 310 3.23 19.86 -17.50
CA ALA A 310 4.06 20.29 -16.39
C ALA A 310 3.54 19.83 -15.02
N ALA A 311 2.20 19.83 -14.83
CA ALA A 311 1.52 19.45 -13.59
C ALA A 311 1.25 17.93 -13.45
N GLY A 312 1.75 17.07 -14.36
CA GLY A 312 1.46 15.64 -14.34
C GLY A 312 1.03 15.11 -15.70
N GLN A 313 -0.22 14.64 -15.82
CA GLN A 313 -0.81 14.14 -17.07
C GLN A 313 -2.17 14.81 -17.31
N GLN A 314 -2.39 15.32 -18.51
CA GLN A 314 -3.73 15.64 -19.02
C GLN A 314 -4.40 14.35 -19.43
N ILE A 315 -5.55 14.04 -18.86
CA ILE A 315 -6.33 12.84 -19.13
C ILE A 315 -7.58 13.22 -19.89
N THR A 316 -7.87 12.54 -20.99
CA THR A 316 -9.19 12.50 -21.63
C THR A 316 -9.79 11.13 -21.35
N ALA A 317 -10.98 11.10 -20.78
CA ALA A 317 -11.66 9.88 -20.37
C ALA A 317 -13.16 9.93 -20.69
N ARG A 318 -13.76 8.75 -20.83
CA ARG A 318 -15.21 8.57 -20.87
C ARG A 318 -15.63 7.83 -19.61
N LEU A 319 -16.46 8.46 -18.80
CA LEU A 319 -16.97 7.94 -17.53
C LEU A 319 -18.48 7.66 -17.70
N GLY A 320 -18.82 6.38 -17.95
CA GLY A 320 -20.17 6.02 -18.39
C GLY A 320 -20.50 6.74 -19.71
N ASP A 321 -21.51 7.61 -19.69
CA ASP A 321 -21.95 8.37 -20.86
C ASP A 321 -21.32 9.79 -20.94
N ARG A 322 -20.44 10.17 -20.01
CA ARG A 322 -19.85 11.52 -19.91
C ARG A 322 -18.39 11.50 -20.40
N ASP A 323 -18.08 12.39 -21.35
CA ASP A 323 -16.69 12.69 -21.70
C ASP A 323 -16.14 13.72 -20.73
N VAL A 324 -14.97 13.45 -20.15
CA VAL A 324 -14.36 14.26 -19.09
C VAL A 324 -12.88 14.46 -19.38
N GLU A 325 -12.42 15.71 -19.15
CA GLU A 325 -11.00 16.03 -19.16
C GLU A 325 -10.56 16.51 -17.77
N PHE A 326 -9.40 16.05 -17.31
CA PHE A 326 -8.84 16.44 -16.02
C PHE A 326 -7.32 16.31 -15.98
N ILE A 327 -6.70 16.93 -14.99
CA ILE A 327 -5.28 16.75 -14.70
C ILE A 327 -5.11 15.69 -13.61
N LEU A 328 -4.24 14.71 -13.85
CA LEU A 328 -3.74 13.78 -12.84
C LEU A 328 -2.33 14.21 -12.43
N GLY A 329 -2.11 14.49 -11.15
CA GLY A 329 -0.81 15.00 -10.65
C GLY A 329 0.34 14.01 -10.77
N MET A 330 0.05 12.71 -10.89
CA MET A 330 1.05 11.65 -11.08
C MET A 330 1.53 11.56 -12.53
N ARG A 331 2.84 11.28 -12.75
CA ARG A 331 3.47 11.34 -14.08
C ARG A 331 3.52 10.01 -14.84
N SER A 332 3.63 8.87 -14.15
CA SER A 332 3.79 7.57 -14.81
C SER A 332 2.46 7.08 -15.39
N ALA A 333 2.50 6.50 -16.60
CA ALA A 333 1.31 6.13 -17.37
C ALA A 333 0.32 5.19 -16.63
N HIS A 334 0.83 4.26 -15.80
CA HIS A 334 -0.02 3.33 -15.05
C HIS A 334 -0.99 4.03 -14.08
N TRP A 335 -0.69 5.25 -13.64
CA TRP A 335 -1.58 6.03 -12.76
C TRP A 335 -2.87 6.44 -13.45
N ALA A 336 -2.83 6.63 -14.77
CA ALA A 336 -4.04 6.94 -15.53
C ALA A 336 -5.05 5.77 -15.51
N GLN A 337 -4.57 4.53 -15.63
CA GLN A 337 -5.44 3.35 -15.48
C GLN A 337 -5.94 3.18 -14.05
N ASN A 338 -5.09 3.39 -13.04
CA ASN A 338 -5.53 3.38 -11.65
C ASN A 338 -6.62 4.44 -11.39
N ALA A 339 -6.51 5.62 -12.02
CA ALA A 339 -7.52 6.67 -11.92
C ALA A 339 -8.86 6.20 -12.50
N MET A 340 -8.89 5.47 -13.62
CA MET A 340 -10.13 4.91 -14.16
C MET A 340 -10.78 3.92 -13.19
N ALA A 341 -10.00 3.02 -12.57
CA ALA A 341 -10.50 2.11 -11.55
C ALA A 341 -11.09 2.87 -10.36
N VAL A 342 -10.40 3.90 -9.87
CA VAL A 342 -10.84 4.71 -8.72
C VAL A 342 -12.10 5.51 -9.04
N LEU A 343 -12.21 6.10 -10.24
CA LEU A 343 -13.42 6.81 -10.65
C LEU A 343 -14.61 5.87 -10.81
N ALA A 344 -14.38 4.62 -11.25
CA ALA A 344 -15.42 3.59 -11.26
C ALA A 344 -15.89 3.22 -9.84
N ILE A 345 -14.98 3.21 -8.84
CA ILE A 345 -15.35 3.02 -7.43
C ILE A 345 -16.20 4.19 -6.93
N ILE A 346 -15.79 5.43 -7.22
CA ILE A 346 -16.51 6.64 -6.81
C ILE A 346 -17.95 6.60 -7.32
N ASP A 347 -18.15 6.25 -8.59
CA ASP A 347 -19.48 6.08 -9.18
C ASP A 347 -20.28 4.94 -8.52
N ALA A 348 -19.63 3.79 -8.27
CA ALA A 348 -20.25 2.66 -7.60
C ALA A 348 -20.71 2.99 -6.16
N LEU A 349 -20.05 3.93 -5.49
CA LEU A 349 -20.43 4.48 -4.18
C LEU A 349 -21.55 5.53 -4.28
N GLY A 350 -22.03 5.85 -5.48
CA GLY A 350 -23.07 6.86 -5.71
C GLY A 350 -22.57 8.31 -5.66
N LEU A 351 -21.25 8.53 -5.77
CA LEU A 351 -20.63 9.85 -5.79
C LEU A 351 -20.37 10.32 -7.24
N ASP A 352 -20.24 11.63 -7.48
CA ASP A 352 -19.96 12.15 -8.83
C ASP A 352 -18.49 11.93 -9.21
N ALA A 353 -18.27 10.95 -10.11
CA ALA A 353 -16.93 10.60 -10.59
C ALA A 353 -16.29 11.72 -11.42
N ALA A 354 -17.08 12.51 -12.16
CA ALA A 354 -16.55 13.59 -12.99
C ALA A 354 -16.11 14.80 -12.15
N GLU A 355 -16.87 15.14 -11.11
CA GLU A 355 -16.46 16.13 -10.11
C GLU A 355 -15.22 15.67 -9.34
N SER A 356 -15.20 14.41 -8.90
CA SER A 356 -14.07 13.80 -8.18
C SER A 356 -12.80 13.80 -9.03
N ALA A 357 -12.88 13.54 -10.33
CA ALA A 357 -11.76 13.55 -11.26
C ALA A 357 -11.00 14.88 -11.24
N GLN A 358 -11.72 16.01 -11.08
CA GLN A 358 -11.10 17.34 -11.03
C GLN A 358 -10.16 17.51 -9.81
N ASN A 359 -10.34 16.74 -8.75
CA ASN A 359 -9.50 16.79 -7.56
C ASN A 359 -8.20 15.96 -7.68
N LEU A 360 -8.03 15.18 -8.76
CA LEU A 360 -6.84 14.35 -8.98
C LEU A 360 -5.58 15.16 -9.35
N HIS A 361 -5.69 16.44 -9.70
CA HIS A 361 -4.54 17.32 -9.91
C HIS A 361 -3.69 17.50 -8.63
N ASN A 362 -4.31 17.36 -7.47
CA ASN A 362 -3.65 17.43 -6.17
C ASN A 362 -3.15 16.05 -5.66
N PHE A 363 -3.40 14.98 -6.39
CA PHE A 363 -2.86 13.67 -6.08
C PHE A 363 -1.51 13.52 -6.79
N ASN A 364 -0.47 13.86 -6.04
CA ASN A 364 0.92 13.84 -6.49
C ASN A 364 1.81 13.09 -5.47
N ASP A 365 2.88 13.16 -5.21
CA ASP A 365 3.84 12.78 -4.15
C ASP A 365 3.44 11.59 -3.23
N LEU A 366 3.27 10.40 -3.78
CA LEU A 366 3.23 9.19 -2.96
C LEU A 366 4.65 8.70 -2.67
N PRO A 367 5.08 8.70 -1.40
CA PRO A 367 6.41 8.22 -1.01
C PRO A 367 6.69 6.80 -1.52
N GLY A 368 7.86 6.61 -2.13
CA GLY A 368 8.26 5.33 -2.69
C GLY A 368 7.53 4.89 -3.97
N ARG A 369 6.71 5.76 -4.59
CA ARG A 369 5.89 5.43 -5.77
C ARG A 369 6.02 6.46 -6.90
N GLY A 370 7.25 6.85 -7.20
CA GLY A 370 7.57 7.82 -8.24
C GLY A 370 7.51 9.26 -7.76
N ALA A 371 7.48 9.49 -6.45
CA ALA A 371 7.55 10.83 -5.87
C ALA A 371 8.84 11.54 -6.28
N MET A 372 8.71 12.81 -6.71
CA MET A 372 9.84 13.63 -7.12
C MET A 372 10.09 14.70 -6.07
N SER A 373 11.33 14.75 -5.57
CA SER A 373 11.77 15.74 -4.58
C SER A 373 13.09 16.37 -5.00
N THR A 374 13.27 17.63 -4.68
CA THR A 374 14.53 18.36 -4.92
C THR A 374 15.13 18.82 -3.59
N GLY A 375 16.44 18.76 -3.48
CA GLY A 375 17.13 19.17 -2.26
C GLY A 375 18.63 19.02 -2.38
N ARG A 376 19.34 19.11 -1.24
CA ARG A 376 20.79 18.97 -1.19
C ARG A 376 21.20 17.64 -0.59
N PHE A 377 21.99 16.88 -1.35
CA PHE A 377 22.63 15.66 -0.90
C PHE A 377 24.13 15.77 -1.14
N ALA A 378 24.97 15.42 -0.16
CA ALA A 378 26.43 15.64 -0.22
C ALA A 378 26.83 17.11 -0.54
N LYS A 379 26.01 18.09 -0.13
CA LYS A 379 26.12 19.53 -0.42
C LYS A 379 25.82 19.94 -1.87
N LEU A 380 25.39 19.00 -2.73
CA LEU A 380 25.07 19.20 -4.14
C LEU A 380 23.56 19.27 -4.31
N GLY A 381 23.07 20.14 -5.20
CA GLY A 381 21.66 20.21 -5.57
C GLY A 381 21.28 19.03 -6.47
N ILE A 382 20.28 18.23 -6.10
CA ILE A 382 19.84 17.08 -6.87
C ILE A 382 18.33 16.95 -6.91
N THR A 383 17.85 16.15 -7.86
CA THR A 383 16.47 15.68 -7.92
C THR A 383 16.43 14.18 -7.60
N LEU A 384 15.58 13.78 -6.66
CA LEU A 384 15.29 12.38 -6.37
C LEU A 384 13.94 11.98 -6.97
N ILE A 385 13.90 10.84 -7.65
CA ILE A 385 12.67 10.13 -8.02
C ILE A 385 12.64 8.85 -7.18
N ASP A 386 11.80 8.86 -6.14
CA ASP A 386 11.66 7.75 -5.21
C ASP A 386 10.54 6.80 -5.66
N ASP A 387 10.91 5.66 -6.24
CA ASP A 387 10.00 4.55 -6.58
C ASP A 387 10.41 3.25 -5.85
N SER A 388 10.92 3.41 -4.63
CA SER A 388 11.59 2.37 -3.84
C SER A 388 10.68 1.51 -2.97
N TYR A 389 9.34 1.69 -3.06
CA TYR A 389 8.41 0.95 -2.20
C TYR A 389 8.34 -0.54 -2.54
N ASN A 390 8.23 -0.88 -3.84
CA ASN A 390 8.23 -2.27 -4.30
C ASN A 390 8.67 -2.38 -5.77
N ALA A 391 9.08 -3.57 -6.18
CA ALA A 391 9.47 -3.87 -7.55
C ALA A 391 9.01 -5.27 -7.98
N GLY A 392 8.49 -5.35 -9.19
CA GLY A 392 8.23 -6.56 -9.93
C GLY A 392 8.44 -6.29 -11.41
N PRO A 393 8.48 -7.32 -12.27
CA PRO A 393 8.89 -7.19 -13.68
C PRO A 393 8.14 -6.09 -14.44
N LEU A 394 6.81 -6.09 -14.40
CA LEU A 394 6.00 -5.08 -15.09
C LEU A 394 6.22 -3.67 -14.51
N SER A 395 6.28 -3.54 -13.18
CA SER A 395 6.44 -2.24 -12.54
C SER A 395 7.83 -1.65 -12.79
N MET A 396 8.87 -2.48 -12.89
CA MET A 396 10.22 -2.06 -13.25
C MET A 396 10.28 -1.58 -14.71
N GLN A 397 9.72 -2.37 -15.63
CA GLN A 397 9.67 -2.00 -17.06
C GLN A 397 8.89 -0.70 -17.28
N ALA A 398 7.70 -0.57 -16.66
CA ALA A 398 6.89 0.62 -16.77
C ALA A 398 7.59 1.86 -16.18
N ALA A 399 8.27 1.71 -15.03
CA ALA A 399 9.03 2.78 -14.43
C ALA A 399 10.19 3.22 -15.32
N LEU A 400 11.02 2.29 -15.80
CA LEU A 400 12.14 2.61 -16.71
C LEU A 400 11.64 3.26 -18.01
N ALA A 401 10.54 2.79 -18.59
CA ALA A 401 9.95 3.41 -19.77
C ALA A 401 9.50 4.86 -19.52
N SER A 402 8.96 5.17 -18.33
CA SER A 402 8.51 6.52 -17.97
C SER A 402 9.66 7.52 -17.81
N LEU A 403 10.90 7.05 -17.60
CA LEU A 403 12.06 7.89 -17.36
C LEU A 403 12.69 8.50 -18.64
N HIS A 404 12.25 8.10 -19.83
CA HIS A 404 12.82 8.65 -21.07
C HIS A 404 12.70 10.17 -21.19
N SER A 405 11.62 10.76 -20.65
CA SER A 405 11.42 12.21 -20.66
C SER A 405 12.23 12.96 -19.58
N VAL A 406 12.69 12.25 -18.55
CA VAL A 406 13.43 12.81 -17.41
C VAL A 406 14.93 12.57 -17.56
N ALA A 407 15.33 11.46 -18.20
CA ALA A 407 16.71 11.04 -18.45
C ALA A 407 17.60 11.10 -17.18
N PRO A 408 17.32 10.29 -16.14
CA PRO A 408 18.08 10.35 -14.90
C PRO A 408 19.55 9.97 -15.12
N GLN A 409 20.45 10.69 -14.44
CA GLN A 409 21.90 10.47 -14.53
C GLN A 409 22.35 9.27 -13.69
N ILE A 410 21.63 8.98 -12.59
CA ILE A 410 21.96 7.88 -11.69
C ILE A 410 20.73 7.00 -11.51
N LEU A 411 20.90 5.69 -11.72
CA LEU A 411 19.92 4.66 -11.38
C LEU A 411 20.44 3.86 -10.17
N VAL A 412 19.62 3.72 -9.13
CA VAL A 412 19.85 2.81 -8.01
C VAL A 412 18.76 1.75 -8.06
N LEU A 413 19.14 0.53 -8.40
CA LEU A 413 18.22 -0.57 -8.66
C LEU A 413 18.54 -1.74 -7.73
N SER A 414 17.54 -2.32 -7.07
CA SER A 414 17.71 -3.50 -6.25
C SER A 414 16.84 -4.66 -6.72
N ASP A 415 17.15 -5.87 -6.21
CA ASP A 415 16.49 -7.10 -6.62
C ASP A 415 14.97 -7.02 -6.54
N MET A 416 14.33 -7.65 -7.52
CA MET A 416 12.92 -8.01 -7.51
C MET A 416 12.79 -9.34 -6.77
N LEU A 417 12.11 -9.34 -5.63
CA LEU A 417 11.91 -10.53 -4.80
C LEU A 417 10.65 -11.32 -5.21
N GLU A 418 10.52 -12.54 -4.71
CA GLU A 418 9.33 -13.41 -4.86
C GLU A 418 9.06 -13.90 -6.30
N LEU A 419 10.09 -13.94 -7.15
CA LEU A 419 9.96 -14.35 -8.55
C LEU A 419 10.29 -15.86 -8.80
N GLY A 420 10.79 -16.58 -7.79
CA GLY A 420 11.15 -17.99 -7.94
C GLY A 420 12.10 -18.22 -9.12
N ASP A 421 11.83 -19.24 -9.92
CA ASP A 421 12.65 -19.64 -11.09
C ASP A 421 12.67 -18.58 -12.21
N ALA A 422 11.69 -17.66 -12.24
CA ALA A 422 11.63 -16.58 -13.22
C ALA A 422 12.60 -15.42 -12.90
N SER A 423 13.23 -15.41 -11.71
CA SER A 423 14.03 -14.28 -11.22
C SER A 423 15.14 -13.88 -12.20
N ALA A 424 15.98 -14.81 -12.59
CA ALA A 424 17.12 -14.54 -13.48
C ALA A 424 16.69 -13.97 -14.84
N ALA A 425 15.64 -14.51 -15.44
CA ALA A 425 15.11 -14.05 -16.72
C ALA A 425 14.49 -12.65 -16.60
N ALA A 426 13.71 -12.40 -15.54
CA ALA A 426 13.06 -11.13 -15.28
C ALA A 426 14.08 -9.99 -15.04
N HIS A 427 15.16 -10.25 -14.28
CA HIS A 427 16.23 -9.28 -14.09
C HIS A 427 17.01 -9.03 -15.38
N THR A 428 17.36 -10.07 -16.13
CA THR A 428 18.05 -9.93 -17.44
C THR A 428 17.24 -9.07 -18.42
N ALA A 429 15.91 -9.19 -18.41
CA ALA A 429 15.03 -8.41 -19.27
C ALA A 429 15.03 -6.89 -18.98
N LEU A 430 15.61 -6.44 -17.87
CA LEU A 430 15.77 -5.01 -17.55
C LEU A 430 16.95 -4.37 -18.28
N ALA A 431 17.87 -5.16 -18.84
CA ALA A 431 19.07 -4.65 -19.48
C ALA A 431 18.78 -3.70 -20.67
N PRO A 432 17.93 -4.04 -21.67
CA PRO A 432 17.63 -3.15 -22.77
C PRO A 432 17.03 -1.80 -22.35
N PRO A 433 16.00 -1.73 -21.49
CA PRO A 433 15.44 -0.45 -21.05
C PRO A 433 16.42 0.39 -20.23
N ILE A 434 17.30 -0.23 -19.41
CA ILE A 434 18.36 0.51 -18.70
C ILE A 434 19.34 1.14 -19.70
N LEU A 435 19.78 0.38 -20.71
CA LEU A 435 20.69 0.89 -21.74
C LEU A 435 20.07 2.03 -22.57
N ALA A 436 18.79 1.94 -22.87
CA ALA A 436 18.07 2.96 -23.64
C ALA A 436 18.04 4.32 -22.91
N LEU A 437 18.06 4.33 -21.58
CA LEU A 437 18.11 5.55 -20.75
C LEU A 437 19.49 6.21 -20.76
N ARG A 438 20.56 5.50 -21.11
CA ARG A 438 21.95 5.98 -21.11
C ARG A 438 22.37 6.66 -19.80
N PRO A 439 22.15 6.04 -18.64
CA PRO A 439 22.52 6.63 -17.38
C PRO A 439 24.05 6.80 -17.29
N ARG A 440 24.49 7.84 -16.58
CA ARG A 440 25.92 8.06 -16.28
C ARG A 440 26.42 7.03 -15.27
N VAL A 441 25.58 6.65 -14.32
CA VAL A 441 25.90 5.70 -13.23
C VAL A 441 24.72 4.74 -13.02
N VAL A 442 25.03 3.46 -12.85
CA VAL A 442 24.07 2.43 -12.37
C VAL A 442 24.65 1.83 -11.10
N ILE A 443 23.89 1.92 -10.00
CA ILE A 443 24.22 1.28 -8.73
C ILE A 443 23.22 0.12 -8.54
N THR A 444 23.74 -1.09 -8.39
CA THR A 444 22.91 -2.28 -8.15
C THR A 444 23.04 -2.76 -6.72
N ILE A 445 21.94 -3.29 -6.17
CA ILE A 445 21.90 -3.90 -4.83
C ILE A 445 21.26 -5.28 -4.97
N GLY A 446 21.96 -6.33 -4.50
CA GLY A 446 21.50 -7.72 -4.55
C GLY A 446 22.08 -8.53 -5.71
N ASP A 447 22.05 -9.86 -5.55
CA ASP A 447 22.78 -10.79 -6.40
C ASP A 447 22.22 -10.87 -7.83
N GLU A 448 20.91 -10.78 -7.99
CA GLU A 448 20.26 -10.87 -9.31
C GLU A 448 20.54 -9.61 -10.14
N MET A 449 20.50 -8.44 -9.52
CA MET A 449 20.87 -7.19 -10.17
C MET A 449 22.36 -7.14 -10.52
N ALA A 450 23.24 -7.71 -9.69
CA ALA A 450 24.65 -7.85 -9.99
C ALA A 450 24.88 -8.76 -11.21
N ARG A 451 24.18 -9.90 -11.28
CA ARG A 451 24.22 -10.81 -12.42
C ARG A 451 23.72 -10.16 -13.71
N MET A 452 22.61 -9.45 -13.65
CA MET A 452 22.09 -8.69 -14.80
C MET A 452 23.14 -7.71 -15.31
N ALA A 453 23.74 -6.90 -14.42
CA ALA A 453 24.71 -5.90 -14.79
C ALA A 453 26.03 -6.48 -15.34
N SER A 454 26.46 -7.65 -14.87
CA SER A 454 27.68 -8.33 -15.38
C SER A 454 27.55 -8.75 -16.85
N ASN A 455 26.33 -8.91 -17.34
CA ASN A 455 26.04 -9.21 -18.75
C ASN A 455 25.95 -7.96 -19.65
N LEU A 456 26.23 -6.77 -19.11
CA LEU A 456 26.18 -5.49 -19.82
C LEU A 456 27.58 -4.86 -19.93
N PRO A 457 28.44 -5.37 -20.84
CA PRO A 457 29.83 -4.91 -20.94
C PRO A 457 29.95 -3.41 -21.24
N CYS A 458 28.96 -2.80 -21.88
CA CYS A 458 28.92 -1.35 -22.15
C CYS A 458 28.65 -0.48 -20.90
N LEU A 459 28.19 -1.06 -19.80
CA LEU A 459 28.03 -0.39 -18.51
C LEU A 459 29.21 -0.63 -17.56
N ALA A 460 30.20 -1.44 -17.91
CA ALA A 460 31.28 -1.85 -17.01
C ALA A 460 32.03 -0.67 -16.35
N ALA A 461 32.17 0.45 -17.05
CA ALA A 461 32.83 1.65 -16.51
C ALA A 461 31.92 2.53 -15.63
N SER A 462 30.60 2.35 -15.68
CA SER A 462 29.60 3.16 -14.99
C SER A 462 28.72 2.35 -14.04
N HIS A 463 28.95 1.04 -13.93
CA HIS A 463 28.25 0.14 -13.03
C HIS A 463 29.02 -0.03 -11.71
N HIS A 464 28.32 0.07 -10.60
CA HIS A 464 28.83 -0.16 -9.25
C HIS A 464 27.86 -1.10 -8.52
N HIS A 465 28.39 -2.18 -7.97
CA HIS A 465 27.60 -3.09 -7.15
C HIS A 465 27.79 -2.78 -5.66
N ALA A 466 26.71 -2.92 -4.89
CA ALA A 466 26.68 -2.73 -3.45
C ALA A 466 26.00 -3.96 -2.80
N ASP A 467 26.68 -4.59 -1.86
CA ASP A 467 26.12 -5.74 -1.10
C ASP A 467 25.00 -5.30 -0.15
N THR A 468 24.96 -4.04 0.23
CA THR A 468 23.99 -3.49 1.18
C THR A 468 23.50 -2.10 0.77
N PRO A 469 22.31 -1.68 1.21
CA PRO A 469 21.86 -0.30 1.04
C PRO A 469 22.84 0.75 1.60
N ALA A 470 23.52 0.45 2.72
CA ALA A 470 24.53 1.36 3.31
C ALA A 470 25.76 1.53 2.40
N ALA A 471 26.21 0.46 1.76
CA ALA A 471 27.28 0.52 0.76
C ALA A 471 26.83 1.34 -0.47
N ALA A 472 25.59 1.15 -0.93
CA ALA A 472 25.03 1.92 -2.05
C ALA A 472 24.97 3.43 -1.73
N ILE A 473 24.56 3.82 -0.51
CA ILE A 473 24.61 5.21 -0.04
C ILE A 473 26.03 5.77 -0.11
N SER A 474 27.02 4.99 0.35
CA SER A 474 28.44 5.39 0.33
C SER A 474 28.98 5.57 -1.09
N ILE A 475 28.55 4.74 -2.03
CA ILE A 475 28.87 4.84 -3.45
C ILE A 475 28.20 6.09 -4.04
N LEU A 476 26.91 6.30 -3.76
CA LEU A 476 26.15 7.44 -4.24
C LEU A 476 26.76 8.76 -3.80
N HIS A 477 27.21 8.88 -2.54
CA HIS A 477 27.92 10.07 -2.03
C HIS A 477 29.18 10.45 -2.81
N LYS A 478 29.87 9.45 -3.39
CA LYS A 478 31.12 9.68 -4.14
C LYS A 478 30.89 10.04 -5.59
N LEU A 479 29.75 9.60 -6.16
CA LEU A 479 29.50 9.66 -7.60
C LEU A 479 28.47 10.73 -8.00
N VAL A 480 27.71 11.25 -7.06
CA VAL A 480 26.72 12.29 -7.30
C VAL A 480 27.39 13.58 -7.73
N CYS A 481 26.78 14.27 -8.71
CA CYS A 481 27.19 15.60 -9.18
C CYS A 481 26.05 16.59 -8.99
N ASP A 482 26.38 17.87 -9.00
CA ASP A 482 25.39 18.94 -8.93
C ASP A 482 24.46 18.91 -10.15
N GLY A 483 23.16 19.02 -9.91
CA GLY A 483 22.12 18.92 -10.94
C GLY A 483 21.71 17.48 -11.32
N ASP A 484 22.28 16.44 -10.72
CA ASP A 484 21.89 15.05 -11.03
C ASP A 484 20.42 14.78 -10.69
N THR A 485 19.77 13.99 -11.54
CA THR A 485 18.54 13.29 -11.22
C THR A 485 18.86 11.84 -10.87
N ILE A 486 18.40 11.41 -9.71
CA ILE A 486 18.60 10.06 -9.15
C ILE A 486 17.25 9.34 -9.15
N PHE A 487 17.19 8.17 -9.77
CA PHE A 487 16.04 7.28 -9.69
C PHE A 487 16.36 6.07 -8.82
N ILE A 488 15.48 5.74 -7.87
CA ILE A 488 15.67 4.63 -6.94
C ILE A 488 14.46 3.69 -7.00
N LYS A 489 14.69 2.40 -7.29
CA LYS A 489 13.63 1.38 -7.32
C LYS A 489 14.13 0.01 -6.90
N GLY A 490 13.28 -0.74 -6.17
CA GLY A 490 13.54 -2.11 -5.75
C GLY A 490 12.43 -2.68 -4.89
N SER A 491 12.48 -3.98 -4.60
CA SER A 491 11.53 -4.60 -3.68
C SER A 491 11.73 -4.11 -2.25
N LEU A 492 10.67 -4.07 -1.47
CA LEU A 492 10.71 -3.60 -0.08
C LEU A 492 11.78 -4.34 0.75
N GLY A 493 11.83 -5.68 0.63
CA GLY A 493 12.79 -6.52 1.34
C GLY A 493 14.24 -6.34 0.91
N SER A 494 14.51 -5.85 -0.31
CA SER A 494 15.85 -5.58 -0.81
C SER A 494 16.46 -4.27 -0.28
N GLY A 495 15.65 -3.41 0.34
CA GLY A 495 16.09 -2.24 1.08
C GLY A 495 16.42 -1.00 0.25
N ALA A 496 16.05 -0.91 -1.03
CA ALA A 496 16.22 0.29 -1.86
C ALA A 496 15.64 1.56 -1.19
N TRP A 497 14.51 1.43 -0.49
CA TRP A 497 13.88 2.50 0.26
C TRP A 497 14.80 3.15 1.31
N ARG A 498 15.80 2.41 1.84
CA ARG A 498 16.77 2.95 2.80
C ARG A 498 17.71 3.96 2.12
N VAL A 499 18.03 3.73 0.84
CA VAL A 499 18.82 4.68 0.04
C VAL A 499 18.00 5.93 -0.23
N ALA A 500 16.74 5.78 -0.67
CA ALA A 500 15.83 6.91 -0.89
C ALA A 500 15.64 7.73 0.39
N ARG A 501 15.45 7.06 1.51
CA ARG A 501 15.28 7.70 2.83
C ARG A 501 16.52 8.51 3.23
N ALA A 502 17.72 7.96 3.06
CA ALA A 502 18.95 8.68 3.38
C ALA A 502 19.12 9.97 2.55
N VAL A 503 18.69 9.93 1.28
CA VAL A 503 18.69 11.13 0.43
C VAL A 503 17.65 12.15 0.92
N LEU A 504 16.44 11.73 1.25
CA LEU A 504 15.36 12.60 1.74
C LEU A 504 15.68 13.22 3.12
N ASP A 505 16.31 12.45 4.01
CA ASP A 505 16.74 12.96 5.33
C ASP A 505 17.79 14.08 5.16
N ALA A 506 18.73 13.91 4.22
CA ALA A 506 19.71 14.95 3.89
C ALA A 506 19.06 16.23 3.33
N PHE A 507 17.94 16.12 2.57
CA PHE A 507 17.17 17.28 2.11
C PHE A 507 16.56 18.07 3.28
N SER A 508 16.09 17.35 4.31
CA SER A 508 15.46 17.96 5.49
C SER A 508 16.48 18.65 6.41
N GLU A 509 17.70 18.13 6.50
CA GLU A 509 18.78 18.70 7.31
C GLU A 509 19.34 20.00 6.71
N ALA A 510 19.23 20.18 5.39
CA ALA A 510 19.80 21.35 4.71
C ALA A 510 19.00 22.66 4.91
N GLY A 511 17.79 22.61 5.48
CA GLY A 511 16.92 23.79 5.71
C GLY A 511 16.45 24.50 4.41
N PRO A 512 15.38 25.29 4.44
CA PRO A 512 15.02 26.12 3.29
C PRO A 512 16.11 27.19 3.08
N GLU A 513 16.64 27.29 1.85
CA GLU A 513 17.50 28.43 1.47
C GLU A 513 16.74 29.73 1.75
N THR A 514 17.24 30.55 2.65
CA THR A 514 16.85 31.95 2.69
C THR A 514 17.21 32.54 1.33
N ALA A 515 16.21 32.92 0.56
CA ALA A 515 16.37 33.66 -0.67
C ALA A 515 17.31 34.84 -0.38
N GLY A 516 18.52 34.75 -0.87
CA GLY A 516 19.55 35.80 -0.70
C GLY A 516 19.03 37.09 -1.28
N ASP A 517 18.99 38.07 -0.41
CA ASP A 517 18.70 39.47 -0.65
C ASP A 517 19.67 39.99 -1.72
N THR A 518 19.22 40.01 -2.98
CA THR A 518 19.89 40.80 -4.02
C THR A 518 19.32 42.22 -3.98
N THR A 519 19.58 42.94 -2.89
CA THR A 519 19.47 44.37 -2.90
C THR A 519 20.80 44.94 -3.39
N SER A 520 20.79 45.37 -4.63
CA SER A 520 21.38 46.53 -5.25
C SER A 520 22.60 47.18 -4.59
N ALA A 521 23.57 47.43 -5.39
CA ALA A 521 24.34 48.65 -5.28
C ALA A 521 24.32 49.38 -6.64
N THR A 522 23.77 50.62 -6.56
CA THR A 522 23.82 51.77 -7.49
C THR A 522 23.13 51.63 -8.81
#